data_d163c6a32c28cbdcabb650518cb3a1fb
#
_entry.id   d163c6a32c28cbdcabb650518cb3a1fb
#
_cell.length_a   1.000
_cell.length_b   1.000
_cell.length_c   1.000
_cell.angle_alpha   90.00
_cell.angle_beta   90.00
_cell.angle_gamma   90.00
#
_symmetry.space_group_name_H-M   'P 1'
#
loop_
_entity.id
_entity.type
_entity.pdbx_description
1 polymer ?
#
loop_
_entity_poly.entity_id
_entity_poly.type
_entity_poly.pdbx_seq_one_letter_code
_entity_poly.pdbx_strand_id
1 'polypeptide(L)'
;DLAALLQGSDRVEPEWLPFDHPLWVVYSSGTTGLPKPIVHGHGGVVLECLKLGTLHNNLGPTLLTGARSHWFSSTGWIMWNSQIGALLGGTTICLFDGNPAGAGSGAAKAADWSTLWRFVGLSGATFFGAGAAFYASCLKADVQPMQVADLSRLRAIGSTGSPLADECYRWVWDHCPQVDGHDIWLTPMSGGTDFAGAFIAGLPTLPTVAGEMQCR
;
A
#
# COMPACT_ATOMS: atom_id res chain seq x y z
N ASP A 1 11.06 -0.86 -23.07
CA ASP A 1 11.16 -2.30 -22.77
C ASP A 1 12.19 -2.51 -21.64
N LEU A 2 11.78 -3.15 -20.55
CA LEU A 2 12.62 -3.39 -19.36
C LEU A 2 13.87 -4.24 -19.74
N ALA A 3 13.72 -5.20 -20.62
CA ALA A 3 14.82 -6.04 -21.08
C ALA A 3 15.92 -5.22 -21.79
N ALA A 4 15.54 -4.20 -22.55
CA ALA A 4 16.49 -3.29 -23.20
C ALA A 4 17.19 -2.38 -22.17
N LEU A 5 16.48 -1.94 -21.13
CA LEU A 5 17.07 -1.15 -20.04
C LEU A 5 18.09 -1.95 -19.22
N LEU A 6 17.84 -3.24 -19.01
CA LEU A 6 18.74 -4.14 -18.30
C LEU A 6 20.02 -4.48 -19.10
N GLN A 7 20.06 -4.19 -20.40
CA GLN A 7 21.26 -4.35 -21.24
C GLN A 7 22.13 -3.08 -21.29
N GLY A 8 21.68 -2.00 -20.63
CA GLY A 8 22.41 -0.75 -20.56
C GLY A 8 23.60 -0.79 -19.60
N SER A 9 24.28 0.34 -19.46
CA SER A 9 25.37 0.51 -18.49
C SER A 9 24.83 0.45 -17.06
N ASP A 10 25.47 -0.34 -16.18
CA ASP A 10 25.17 -0.40 -14.74
C ASP A 10 25.55 0.89 -13.98
N ARG A 11 26.20 1.83 -14.67
CA ARG A 11 26.68 3.05 -14.05
C ARG A 11 25.58 4.12 -14.08
N VAL A 12 25.03 4.42 -12.90
CA VAL A 12 24.15 5.56 -12.66
C VAL A 12 25.00 6.69 -12.09
N GLU A 13 25.01 7.85 -12.75
CA GLU A 13 25.61 9.05 -12.21
C GLU A 13 24.50 9.93 -11.59
N PRO A 14 24.41 10.00 -10.24
CA PRO A 14 23.38 10.79 -9.59
C PRO A 14 23.68 12.30 -9.79
N GLU A 15 22.63 13.05 -10.05
CA GLU A 15 22.68 14.53 -10.06
C GLU A 15 22.28 15.05 -8.68
N TRP A 16 23.10 15.97 -8.14
CA TRP A 16 22.81 16.65 -6.87
C TRP A 16 21.86 17.81 -7.11
N LEU A 17 20.68 17.73 -6.51
CA LEU A 17 19.59 18.69 -6.66
C LEU A 17 19.31 19.41 -5.33
N PRO A 18 18.81 20.65 -5.35
CA PRO A 18 18.29 21.32 -4.16
C PRO A 18 17.17 20.52 -3.49
N PHE A 19 17.02 20.70 -2.19
CA PHE A 19 16.01 20.01 -1.38
C PHE A 19 14.58 20.21 -1.92
N ASP A 20 14.27 21.39 -2.38
CA ASP A 20 12.97 21.81 -2.90
C ASP A 20 12.80 21.63 -4.41
N HIS A 21 13.81 21.05 -5.09
CA HIS A 21 13.70 20.77 -6.52
C HIS A 21 12.49 19.85 -6.79
N PRO A 22 11.61 20.20 -7.76
CA PRO A 22 10.41 19.42 -8.05
C PRO A 22 10.70 17.93 -8.36
N LEU A 23 9.98 17.03 -7.68
CA LEU A 23 10.03 15.59 -7.94
C LEU A 23 8.74 15.09 -8.59
N TRP A 24 7.60 15.42 -7.99
CA TRP A 24 6.28 14.96 -8.43
C TRP A 24 5.32 16.12 -8.62
N VAL A 25 4.48 15.99 -9.63
CA VAL A 25 3.25 16.77 -9.76
C VAL A 25 2.09 15.80 -9.58
N VAL A 26 1.34 15.98 -8.52
CA VAL A 26 0.14 15.18 -8.22
C VAL A 26 -1.08 16.08 -8.26
N TYR A 27 -2.26 15.50 -8.40
CA TYR A 27 -3.51 16.25 -8.53
C TYR A 27 -4.47 15.91 -7.41
N SER A 28 -5.04 16.94 -6.79
CA SER A 28 -6.19 16.75 -5.88
C SER A 28 -7.49 17.09 -6.63
N SER A 29 -8.56 16.34 -6.33
CA SER A 29 -9.91 16.66 -6.80
C SER A 29 -10.41 17.90 -6.06
N GLY A 30 -10.11 19.08 -6.56
CA GLY A 30 -10.60 20.32 -5.95
C GLY A 30 -12.13 20.28 -5.75
N THR A 31 -12.61 20.84 -4.65
CA THR A 31 -14.03 20.87 -4.27
C THR A 31 -14.90 21.72 -5.20
N THR A 32 -14.30 22.51 -6.10
CA THR A 32 -14.98 23.55 -6.87
C THR A 32 -14.63 23.61 -8.35
N GLY A 33 -14.03 22.56 -8.96
CA GLY A 33 -13.68 22.66 -10.37
C GLY A 33 -12.61 21.69 -10.86
N LEU A 34 -11.71 22.17 -11.70
CA LEU A 34 -10.61 21.39 -12.27
C LEU A 34 -9.65 20.89 -11.17
N PRO A 35 -9.06 19.69 -11.34
CA PRO A 35 -8.05 19.18 -10.42
C PRO A 35 -6.90 20.17 -10.26
N LYS A 36 -6.45 20.39 -9.02
CA LYS A 36 -5.36 21.31 -8.70
C LYS A 36 -4.03 20.56 -8.75
N PRO A 37 -3.03 21.01 -9.54
CA PRO A 37 -1.70 20.46 -9.50
C PRO A 37 -0.99 20.87 -8.22
N ILE A 38 -0.32 19.91 -7.60
CA ILE A 38 0.49 20.09 -6.40
C ILE A 38 1.88 19.58 -6.71
N VAL A 39 2.87 20.45 -6.53
CA VAL A 39 4.29 20.11 -6.77
C VAL A 39 4.93 19.74 -5.44
N HIS A 40 5.52 18.55 -5.38
CA HIS A 40 6.30 18.09 -4.22
C HIS A 40 7.78 18.04 -4.56
N GLY A 41 8.62 18.56 -3.66
CA GLY A 41 10.08 18.58 -3.79
C GLY A 41 10.72 17.26 -3.32
N HIS A 42 11.94 17.02 -3.83
CA HIS A 42 12.72 15.79 -3.55
C HIS A 42 12.90 15.55 -2.05
N GLY A 43 13.40 16.52 -1.32
CA GLY A 43 13.77 16.34 0.08
C GLY A 43 12.57 16.02 0.96
N GLY A 44 11.44 16.72 0.78
CA GLY A 44 10.21 16.47 1.52
C GLY A 44 9.65 15.06 1.26
N VAL A 45 9.63 14.64 -0.02
CA VAL A 45 9.17 13.30 -0.40
C VAL A 45 10.07 12.21 0.17
N VAL A 46 11.39 12.36 0.09
CA VAL A 46 12.34 11.38 0.65
C VAL A 46 12.13 11.24 2.16
N LEU A 47 12.03 12.34 2.89
CA LEU A 47 11.80 12.32 4.35
C LEU A 47 10.47 11.63 4.69
N GLU A 48 9.40 11.96 3.98
CA GLU A 48 8.08 11.38 4.23
C GLU A 48 8.03 9.88 3.90
N CYS A 49 8.60 9.47 2.76
CA CYS A 49 8.68 8.06 2.39
C CYS A 49 9.51 7.24 3.38
N LEU A 50 10.64 7.76 3.85
CA LEU A 50 11.47 7.09 4.86
C LEU A 50 10.75 7.03 6.22
N LYS A 51 10.09 8.11 6.64
CA LYS A 51 9.29 8.14 7.87
C LYS A 51 8.19 7.08 7.83
N LEU A 52 7.33 7.14 6.81
CA LEU A 52 6.22 6.19 6.67
C LEU A 52 6.72 4.76 6.48
N GLY A 53 7.71 4.56 5.62
CA GLY A 53 8.27 3.24 5.37
C GLY A 53 8.82 2.63 6.65
N THR A 54 9.74 3.31 7.32
CA THR A 54 10.47 2.74 8.46
C THR A 54 9.65 2.72 9.75
N LEU A 55 9.01 3.85 10.10
CA LEU A 55 8.41 4.00 11.43
C LEU A 55 6.97 3.49 11.50
N HIS A 56 6.21 3.64 10.40
CA HIS A 56 4.77 3.37 10.40
C HIS A 56 4.36 2.10 9.64
N ASN A 57 5.08 1.70 8.61
CA ASN A 57 4.76 0.50 7.84
C ASN A 57 5.79 -0.62 8.07
N ASN A 58 6.86 -0.34 8.80
CA ASN A 58 7.95 -1.28 9.07
C ASN A 58 8.51 -1.92 7.78
N LEU A 59 8.68 -1.11 6.73
CA LEU A 59 9.18 -1.54 5.43
C LEU A 59 10.70 -1.45 5.36
N GLY A 60 11.32 -2.51 4.86
CA GLY A 60 12.76 -2.62 4.66
C GLY A 60 13.19 -4.07 4.52
N PRO A 61 14.32 -4.38 3.86
CA PRO A 61 14.72 -5.75 3.52
C PRO A 61 15.03 -6.61 4.74
N THR A 62 15.37 -5.99 5.87
CA THR A 62 15.69 -6.67 7.15
C THR A 62 14.53 -6.65 8.14
N LEU A 63 13.41 -6.01 7.79
CA LEU A 63 12.26 -5.88 8.68
C LEU A 63 11.26 -7.00 8.42
N LEU A 64 10.62 -7.48 9.48
CA LEU A 64 9.70 -8.63 9.41
C LEU A 64 8.55 -8.39 8.42
N THR A 65 8.00 -7.17 8.39
CA THR A 65 6.87 -6.80 7.54
C THR A 65 7.27 -6.28 6.17
N GLY A 66 8.54 -5.96 5.93
CA GLY A 66 8.96 -5.05 4.89
C GLY A 66 9.70 -5.63 3.70
N ALA A 67 9.94 -6.94 3.64
CA ALA A 67 10.78 -7.50 2.57
C ALA A 67 10.17 -7.34 1.18
N ARG A 68 8.83 -7.47 1.06
CA ARG A 68 8.08 -7.37 -0.19
C ARG A 68 6.74 -6.66 0.07
N SER A 69 6.55 -5.52 -0.55
CA SER A 69 5.34 -4.73 -0.34
C SER A 69 4.47 -4.62 -1.60
N HIS A 70 3.18 -4.62 -1.39
CA HIS A 70 2.19 -4.27 -2.39
C HIS A 70 1.18 -3.31 -1.79
N TRP A 71 0.94 -2.19 -2.48
CA TRP A 71 -0.21 -1.33 -2.22
C TRP A 71 -1.07 -1.25 -3.47
N PHE A 72 -2.31 -1.76 -3.39
CA PHE A 72 -3.21 -1.65 -4.53
C PHE A 72 -3.64 -0.19 -4.74
N SER A 73 -3.26 0.36 -5.88
CA SER A 73 -3.53 1.75 -6.24
C SER A 73 -3.55 1.93 -7.75
N SER A 74 -4.33 2.89 -8.22
CA SER A 74 -4.11 3.44 -9.56
C SER A 74 -2.88 4.36 -9.57
N THR A 75 -2.25 4.54 -10.72
CA THR A 75 -1.10 5.44 -10.89
C THR A 75 -1.44 6.91 -10.67
N GLY A 76 -2.72 7.27 -10.68
CA GLY A 76 -3.21 8.63 -10.40
C GLY A 76 -3.48 8.92 -8.92
N TRP A 77 -3.34 7.94 -8.04
CA TRP A 77 -3.54 8.12 -6.60
C TRP A 77 -2.20 8.15 -5.86
N ILE A 78 -2.09 9.00 -4.82
CA ILE A 78 -0.85 9.18 -4.05
C ILE A 78 -0.29 7.88 -3.46
N MET A 79 -1.11 6.84 -3.27
CA MET A 79 -0.63 5.55 -2.79
C MET A 79 0.25 4.80 -3.79
N TRP A 80 0.17 5.11 -5.08
CA TRP A 80 1.16 4.67 -6.06
C TRP A 80 2.55 5.24 -5.75
N ASN A 81 2.61 6.53 -5.43
CA ASN A 81 3.86 7.20 -5.05
C ASN A 81 4.42 6.62 -3.74
N SER A 82 3.55 6.32 -2.77
CA SER A 82 3.93 5.64 -1.54
C SER A 82 4.51 4.24 -1.78
N GLN A 83 3.91 3.46 -2.70
CA GLN A 83 4.44 2.14 -3.09
C GLN A 83 5.83 2.25 -3.72
N ILE A 84 6.05 3.20 -4.63
CA ILE A 84 7.37 3.46 -5.23
C ILE A 84 8.37 3.92 -4.16
N GLY A 85 7.92 4.74 -3.21
CA GLY A 85 8.74 5.21 -2.09
C GLY A 85 9.34 4.08 -1.24
N ALA A 86 8.72 2.91 -1.20
CA ALA A 86 9.26 1.75 -0.50
C ALA A 86 10.63 1.28 -1.06
N LEU A 87 10.92 1.59 -2.32
CA LEU A 87 12.23 1.30 -2.94
C LEU A 87 13.38 2.04 -2.25
N LEU A 88 13.13 3.23 -1.67
CA LEU A 88 14.15 3.98 -0.91
C LEU A 88 14.67 3.21 0.29
N GLY A 89 13.83 2.37 0.89
CA GLY A 89 14.20 1.49 2.00
C GLY A 89 14.77 0.13 1.55
N GLY A 90 14.95 -0.10 0.24
CA GLY A 90 15.42 -1.39 -0.29
C GLY A 90 14.35 -2.48 -0.31
N THR A 91 13.08 -2.15 -0.11
CA THR A 91 11.96 -3.09 -0.18
C THR A 91 11.66 -3.47 -1.63
N THR A 92 11.42 -4.74 -1.90
CA THR A 92 10.88 -5.18 -3.20
C THR A 92 9.41 -4.75 -3.31
N ILE A 93 9.05 -3.98 -4.34
CA ILE A 93 7.65 -3.68 -4.64
C ILE A 93 7.05 -4.74 -5.56
N CYS A 94 5.83 -5.18 -5.26
CA CYS A 94 5.05 -6.10 -6.08
C CYS A 94 4.01 -5.29 -6.87
N LEU A 95 4.01 -5.37 -8.19
CA LEU A 95 3.12 -4.60 -9.04
C LEU A 95 2.00 -5.49 -9.58
N PHE A 96 0.76 -5.03 -9.41
CA PHE A 96 -0.44 -5.65 -9.95
C PHE A 96 -1.04 -4.73 -11.01
N ASP A 97 -1.16 -5.23 -12.23
CA ASP A 97 -1.82 -4.53 -13.33
C ASP A 97 -3.13 -5.27 -13.68
N GLY A 98 -4.24 -4.77 -13.15
CA GLY A 98 -5.53 -5.40 -13.36
C GLY A 98 -6.65 -4.87 -12.48
N ASN A 99 -7.83 -5.46 -12.64
CA ASN A 99 -8.99 -5.16 -11.81
C ASN A 99 -8.91 -5.95 -10.49
N PRO A 100 -8.99 -5.30 -9.31
CA PRO A 100 -8.96 -5.97 -8.01
C PRO A 100 -10.13 -6.94 -7.79
N ALA A 101 -11.22 -6.73 -8.49
CA ALA A 101 -12.39 -7.60 -8.50
C ALA A 101 -12.38 -8.62 -9.66
N GLY A 102 -11.21 -8.89 -10.23
CA GLY A 102 -11.04 -9.83 -11.33
C GLY A 102 -11.38 -9.26 -12.70
N ALA A 103 -10.97 -9.96 -13.75
CA ALA A 103 -11.27 -9.59 -15.12
C ALA A 103 -12.72 -9.91 -15.46
N GLY A 104 -13.59 -8.94 -15.32
CA GLY A 104 -14.91 -8.96 -15.93
C GLY A 104 -14.78 -8.81 -17.44
N SER A 105 -14.51 -9.87 -18.17
CA SER A 105 -14.68 -9.87 -19.62
C SER A 105 -16.10 -10.32 -19.96
N GLY A 106 -16.98 -9.36 -20.21
CA GLY A 106 -18.37 -9.59 -20.61
C GLY A 106 -19.38 -9.26 -19.52
N ALA A 107 -20.56 -8.84 -19.91
CA ALA A 107 -21.63 -8.29 -19.07
C ALA A 107 -22.24 -9.24 -18.01
N ALA A 108 -21.63 -10.37 -17.71
CA ALA A 108 -22.21 -11.42 -16.86
C ALA A 108 -21.26 -12.08 -15.86
N LYS A 109 -20.01 -11.61 -15.68
CA LYS A 109 -19.16 -12.17 -14.62
C LYS A 109 -19.27 -11.34 -13.34
N ALA A 110 -19.74 -11.99 -12.26
CA ALA A 110 -19.70 -11.43 -10.93
C ALA A 110 -18.26 -11.03 -10.54
N ALA A 111 -18.13 -9.98 -9.72
CA ALA A 111 -16.84 -9.54 -9.19
C ALA A 111 -16.20 -10.66 -8.37
N ASP A 112 -14.90 -10.90 -8.62
CA ASP A 112 -14.10 -11.86 -7.87
C ASP A 112 -13.09 -11.12 -6.97
N TRP A 113 -13.54 -10.77 -5.80
CA TRP A 113 -12.74 -10.03 -4.80
C TRP A 113 -11.58 -10.86 -4.20
N SER A 114 -11.45 -12.15 -4.57
CA SER A 114 -10.27 -12.95 -4.21
C SER A 114 -9.05 -12.69 -5.09
N THR A 115 -9.19 -11.92 -6.16
CA THR A 115 -8.12 -11.70 -7.16
C THR A 115 -6.85 -11.11 -6.55
N LEU A 116 -6.96 -10.06 -5.75
CA LEU A 116 -5.78 -9.48 -5.08
C LEU A 116 -5.17 -10.41 -4.03
N TRP A 117 -5.96 -11.18 -3.33
CA TRP A 117 -5.45 -12.14 -2.35
C TRP A 117 -4.60 -13.23 -3.03
N ARG A 118 -5.05 -13.74 -4.19
CA ARG A 118 -4.22 -14.64 -5.01
C ARG A 118 -2.93 -13.99 -5.45
N PHE A 119 -2.97 -12.73 -5.85
CA PHE A 119 -1.75 -11.99 -6.19
C PHE A 119 -0.81 -11.82 -4.99
N VAL A 120 -1.33 -11.49 -3.81
CA VAL A 120 -0.55 -11.41 -2.56
C VAL A 120 0.18 -12.72 -2.27
N GLY A 121 -0.51 -13.84 -2.38
CA GLY A 121 0.10 -15.17 -2.22
C GLY A 121 1.17 -15.46 -3.28
N LEU A 122 0.84 -15.28 -4.56
CA LEU A 122 1.77 -15.53 -5.68
C LEU A 122 3.01 -14.65 -5.63
N SER A 123 2.87 -13.38 -5.28
CA SER A 123 3.99 -12.46 -5.17
C SER A 123 4.80 -12.66 -3.89
N GLY A 124 4.26 -13.39 -2.91
CA GLY A 124 4.86 -13.56 -1.59
C GLY A 124 5.01 -12.24 -0.85
N ALA A 125 4.05 -11.33 -1.01
CA ALA A 125 4.06 -10.05 -0.32
C ALA A 125 4.03 -10.25 1.20
N THR A 126 4.86 -9.49 1.91
CA THR A 126 4.91 -9.48 3.38
C THR A 126 4.09 -8.34 3.97
N PHE A 127 3.87 -7.29 3.18
CA PHE A 127 2.98 -6.16 3.48
C PHE A 127 1.99 -5.99 2.33
N PHE A 128 0.69 -5.92 2.64
CA PHE A 128 -0.37 -5.67 1.67
C PHE A 128 -1.24 -4.51 2.10
N GLY A 129 -1.38 -3.49 1.26
CA GLY A 129 -2.25 -2.35 1.50
C GLY A 129 -3.30 -2.17 0.41
N ALA A 130 -4.49 -1.72 0.81
CA ALA A 130 -5.57 -1.37 -0.09
C ALA A 130 -6.46 -0.27 0.51
N GLY A 131 -7.36 0.30 -0.29
CA GLY A 131 -8.42 1.17 0.21
C GLY A 131 -9.40 0.43 1.11
N ALA A 132 -9.98 1.10 2.12
CA ALA A 132 -10.96 0.50 3.04
C ALA A 132 -12.16 -0.13 2.30
N ALA A 133 -12.56 0.44 1.16
CA ALA A 133 -13.63 -0.09 0.32
C ALA A 133 -13.33 -1.49 -0.25
N PHE A 134 -12.06 -1.84 -0.47
CA PHE A 134 -11.67 -3.18 -0.89
C PHE A 134 -12.00 -4.21 0.19
N TYR A 135 -11.61 -3.94 1.45
CA TYR A 135 -11.89 -4.84 2.58
C TYR A 135 -13.39 -4.99 2.82
N ALA A 136 -14.15 -3.89 2.75
CA ALA A 136 -15.60 -3.94 2.85
C ALA A 136 -16.25 -4.78 1.73
N SER A 137 -15.69 -4.73 0.53
CA SER A 137 -16.16 -5.55 -0.60
C SER A 137 -15.83 -7.02 -0.40
N CYS A 138 -14.65 -7.34 0.14
CA CYS A 138 -14.27 -8.71 0.49
C CYS A 138 -15.17 -9.30 1.58
N LEU A 139 -15.42 -8.53 2.64
CA LEU A 139 -16.35 -8.92 3.72
C LEU A 139 -17.75 -9.21 3.16
N LYS A 140 -18.30 -8.30 2.37
CA LYS A 140 -19.62 -8.45 1.75
C LYS A 140 -19.72 -9.66 0.81
N ALA A 141 -18.62 -9.99 0.13
CA ALA A 141 -18.56 -11.12 -0.80
C ALA A 141 -18.16 -12.44 -0.12
N ASP A 142 -18.05 -12.47 1.20
CA ASP A 142 -17.63 -13.63 2.00
C ASP A 142 -16.32 -14.25 1.49
N VAL A 143 -15.34 -13.42 1.13
CA VAL A 143 -14.03 -13.88 0.68
C VAL A 143 -13.29 -14.54 1.83
N GLN A 144 -12.66 -15.68 1.55
CA GLN A 144 -11.84 -16.45 2.49
C GLN A 144 -10.37 -16.39 2.05
N PRO A 145 -9.59 -15.37 2.40
CA PRO A 145 -8.24 -15.14 1.88
C PRO A 145 -7.32 -16.35 2.01
N MET A 146 -7.28 -17.01 3.17
CA MET A 146 -6.42 -18.16 3.43
C MET A 146 -6.86 -19.44 2.69
N GLN A 147 -8.10 -19.50 2.17
CA GLN A 147 -8.56 -20.61 1.36
C GLN A 147 -8.22 -20.45 -0.13
N VAL A 148 -8.00 -19.21 -0.56
CA VAL A 148 -7.77 -18.89 -1.98
C VAL A 148 -6.32 -18.62 -2.33
N ALA A 149 -5.45 -18.42 -1.32
CA ALA A 149 -4.03 -18.15 -1.50
C ALA A 149 -3.18 -18.61 -0.31
N ASP A 150 -1.93 -18.94 -0.58
CA ASP A 150 -0.92 -19.11 0.47
C ASP A 150 -0.45 -17.73 0.95
N LEU A 151 -0.91 -17.33 2.12
CA LEU A 151 -0.59 -16.05 2.77
C LEU A 151 0.44 -16.21 3.89
N SER A 152 1.15 -17.34 3.97
CA SER A 152 2.10 -17.64 5.06
C SER A 152 3.22 -16.59 5.21
N ARG A 153 3.52 -15.83 4.15
CA ARG A 153 4.50 -14.74 4.18
C ARG A 153 3.94 -13.39 4.59
N LEU A 154 2.62 -13.23 4.58
CA LEU A 154 1.99 -11.95 4.92
C LEU A 154 2.18 -11.66 6.42
N ARG A 155 2.59 -10.44 6.76
CA ARG A 155 2.91 -10.00 8.13
C ARG A 155 2.13 -8.76 8.56
N ALA A 156 1.69 -7.96 7.59
CA ALA A 156 0.96 -6.72 7.88
C ALA A 156 -0.01 -6.38 6.77
N ILE A 157 -1.07 -5.68 7.15
CA ILE A 157 -2.11 -5.17 6.25
C ILE A 157 -2.30 -3.68 6.48
N GLY A 158 -2.23 -2.89 5.40
CA GLY A 158 -2.48 -1.45 5.42
C GLY A 158 -3.86 -1.08 4.88
N SER A 159 -4.47 -0.04 5.42
CA SER A 159 -5.74 0.51 4.92
C SER A 159 -5.73 2.03 4.89
N THR A 160 -6.33 2.63 3.86
CA THR A 160 -6.49 4.09 3.75
C THR A 160 -7.62 4.47 2.78
N GLY A 161 -7.80 5.76 2.54
CA GLY A 161 -8.78 6.31 1.61
C GLY A 161 -10.13 6.63 2.24
N SER A 162 -10.52 5.91 3.27
CA SER A 162 -11.65 6.19 4.17
C SER A 162 -11.43 5.47 5.49
N PRO A 163 -12.15 5.81 6.55
CA PRO A 163 -12.12 5.03 7.80
C PRO A 163 -12.43 3.56 7.52
N LEU A 164 -11.66 2.67 8.12
CA LEU A 164 -11.92 1.24 8.08
C LEU A 164 -12.96 0.92 9.16
N ALA A 165 -14.05 0.26 8.76
CA ALA A 165 -15.12 -0.09 9.69
C ALA A 165 -14.69 -1.23 10.64
N ASP A 166 -15.20 -1.24 11.86
CA ASP A 166 -14.86 -2.22 12.92
C ASP A 166 -15.04 -3.66 12.46
N GLU A 167 -16.12 -3.94 11.72
CA GLU A 167 -16.35 -5.27 11.16
C GLU A 167 -15.27 -5.70 10.17
N CYS A 168 -14.63 -4.75 9.47
CA CYS A 168 -13.52 -5.07 8.57
C CYS A 168 -12.23 -5.43 9.32
N TYR A 169 -11.97 -4.81 10.50
CA TYR A 169 -10.86 -5.22 11.37
C TYR A 169 -11.04 -6.68 11.81
N ARG A 170 -12.23 -7.01 12.34
CA ARG A 170 -12.54 -8.38 12.80
C ARG A 170 -12.45 -9.38 11.65
N TRP A 171 -13.00 -9.03 10.50
CA TRP A 171 -12.91 -9.88 9.32
C TRP A 171 -11.46 -10.15 8.90
N VAL A 172 -10.57 -9.12 8.92
CA VAL A 172 -9.15 -9.31 8.63
C VAL A 172 -8.52 -10.27 9.63
N TRP A 173 -8.75 -10.08 10.92
CA TRP A 173 -8.17 -10.93 11.97
C TRP A 173 -8.68 -12.36 11.91
N ASP A 174 -9.95 -12.56 11.58
CA ASP A 174 -10.56 -13.89 11.48
C ASP A 174 -10.14 -14.67 10.21
N HIS A 175 -9.74 -13.96 9.12
CA HIS A 175 -9.56 -14.55 7.80
C HIS A 175 -8.14 -14.40 7.23
N CYS A 176 -7.24 -13.73 7.93
CA CYS A 176 -5.84 -13.60 7.57
C CYS A 176 -4.93 -14.37 8.55
N PRO A 177 -3.67 -14.67 8.15
CA PRO A 177 -2.81 -15.48 9.01
C PRO A 177 -2.47 -14.77 10.31
N GLN A 178 -2.32 -15.53 11.37
CA GLN A 178 -1.66 -15.05 12.58
C GLN A 178 -0.15 -14.95 12.36
N VAL A 179 0.47 -13.99 13.01
CA VAL A 179 1.91 -13.74 12.98
C VAL A 179 2.46 -13.94 14.41
N ASP A 180 3.34 -14.91 14.58
CA ASP A 180 3.93 -15.25 15.87
C ASP A 180 2.89 -15.49 17.00
N GLY A 181 1.74 -16.08 16.63
CA GLY A 181 0.65 -16.39 17.55
C GLY A 181 -0.26 -15.21 17.89
N HIS A 182 -0.10 -14.08 17.21
CA HIS A 182 -0.94 -12.87 17.35
C HIS A 182 -1.70 -12.59 16.06
N ASP A 183 -2.78 -11.84 16.18
CA ASP A 183 -3.49 -11.31 15.01
C ASP A 183 -2.54 -10.52 14.12
N ILE A 184 -2.73 -10.64 12.81
CA ILE A 184 -1.93 -9.89 11.85
C ILE A 184 -2.01 -8.40 12.14
N TRP A 185 -0.86 -7.73 12.09
CA TRP A 185 -0.82 -6.27 12.29
C TRP A 185 -1.59 -5.55 11.18
N LEU A 186 -2.62 -4.82 11.59
CA LEU A 186 -3.45 -3.99 10.73
C LEU A 186 -3.13 -2.52 11.02
N THR A 187 -2.65 -1.81 10.00
CA THR A 187 -2.19 -0.42 10.10
C THR A 187 -3.03 0.50 9.20
N PRO A 188 -4.17 1.01 9.69
CA PRO A 188 -4.89 2.06 8.97
C PRO A 188 -4.12 3.37 9.05
N MET A 189 -4.18 4.16 7.97
CA MET A 189 -3.56 5.47 7.93
C MET A 189 -4.48 6.54 7.37
N SER A 190 -4.29 7.77 7.81
CA SER A 190 -4.92 8.97 7.27
C SER A 190 -3.85 9.94 6.78
N GLY A 191 -4.00 10.37 5.53
CA GLY A 191 -3.05 11.22 4.87
C GLY A 191 -3.67 12.01 3.73
N GLY A 192 -2.85 12.63 2.92
CA GLY A 192 -3.34 13.44 1.82
C GLY A 192 -2.33 13.65 0.70
N THR A 193 -2.89 13.89 -0.48
CA THR A 193 -2.13 14.28 -1.66
C THR A 193 -1.44 15.64 -1.47
N ASP A 194 -2.03 16.51 -0.64
CA ASP A 194 -1.55 17.88 -0.42
C ASP A 194 -0.15 17.94 0.21
N PHE A 195 0.23 16.94 0.99
CA PHE A 195 1.56 16.84 1.61
C PHE A 195 2.30 15.52 1.30
N ALA A 196 1.75 14.73 0.39
CA ALA A 196 2.32 13.46 -0.09
C ALA A 196 2.66 12.47 1.02
N GLY A 197 1.84 12.39 2.07
CA GLY A 197 2.15 11.61 3.25
C GLY A 197 0.96 11.28 4.13
N ALA A 198 1.25 10.77 5.33
CA ALA A 198 0.26 10.50 6.37
C ALA A 198 0.57 11.30 7.65
N PHE A 199 -0.47 11.85 8.26
CA PHE A 199 -0.42 12.55 9.53
C PHE A 199 -0.85 11.68 10.71
N ILE A 200 -1.52 10.55 10.44
CA ILE A 200 -1.80 9.48 11.41
C ILE A 200 -1.58 8.14 10.70
N ALA A 201 -0.86 7.25 11.34
CA ALA A 201 -0.61 5.90 10.83
C ALA A 201 -0.39 4.89 11.95
N GLY A 202 -0.18 3.64 11.63
CA GLY A 202 0.14 2.61 12.60
C GLY A 202 1.54 2.76 13.18
N LEU A 203 1.76 2.09 14.31
CA LEU A 203 3.07 1.93 14.94
C LEU A 203 3.20 0.47 15.40
N PRO A 204 4.22 -0.28 14.94
CA PRO A 204 4.33 -1.72 15.23
C PRO A 204 4.41 -2.07 16.71
N THR A 205 4.82 -1.11 17.56
CA THR A 205 4.98 -1.29 19.01
C THR A 205 3.74 -0.98 19.84
N LEU A 206 2.67 -0.54 19.17
CA LEU A 206 1.39 -0.23 19.84
C LEU A 206 0.32 -1.26 19.46
N PRO A 207 -0.60 -1.58 20.37
CA PRO A 207 -1.71 -2.45 20.04
C PRO A 207 -2.63 -1.80 19.00
N THR A 208 -3.18 -2.60 18.10
CA THR A 208 -4.23 -2.17 17.18
C THR A 208 -5.59 -2.36 17.82
N VAL A 209 -6.40 -1.32 17.86
CA VAL A 209 -7.77 -1.34 18.35
C VAL A 209 -8.71 -1.07 17.18
N ALA A 210 -9.76 -1.90 17.03
CA ALA A 210 -10.73 -1.74 15.94
C ALA A 210 -11.36 -0.33 15.98
N GLY A 211 -11.40 0.33 14.83
CA GLY A 211 -11.94 1.69 14.70
C GLY A 211 -10.99 2.82 15.11
N GLU A 212 -9.80 2.52 15.64
CA GLU A 212 -8.83 3.53 16.07
C GLU A 212 -7.59 3.60 15.19
N MET A 213 -7.00 4.79 15.10
CA MET A 213 -5.68 5.02 14.50
C MET A 213 -4.65 5.23 15.62
N GLN A 214 -3.47 4.64 15.47
CA GLN A 214 -2.54 4.50 16.58
C GLN A 214 -1.70 5.74 16.88
N CYS A 215 -1.12 6.40 15.86
CA CYS A 215 -0.05 7.38 16.11
C CYS A 215 -0.04 8.53 15.10
N ARG A 216 0.32 9.71 15.57
CA ARG A 216 0.59 10.91 14.75
C ARG A 216 2.06 10.98 14.38
#